data_2cc2a23ce9dc4bf85b2c63ad4e9ff1a2
#
_entry.id   2cc2a23ce9dc4bf85b2c63ad4e9ff1a2
#
_cell.length_a   1.000
_cell.length_b   1.000
_cell.length_c   1.000
_cell.angle_alpha   90.00
_cell.angle_beta   90.00
_cell.angle_gamma   90.00
#
_symmetry.space_group_name_H-M   'P 1'
#
loop_
_entity.id
_entity.type
_entity.pdbx_description
1 polymer ?
#
loop_
_entity_poly.entity_id
_entity_poly.type
_entity_poly.pdbx_seq_one_letter_code
_entity_poly.pdbx_strand_id
1 'polypeptide(L)'
;FHYPVIAIWLETANGEYIQTLYISKSVATGYFQYGGRKAAGKFERGTRRRPATVPYWSHKRNVREDDGFYVPTAANPIPDAYTGPTPLTNFTLKSKSDSLLSGHIRVLLEVNHAIDFNDYWNENLYPNDMFYKSSGQPSLVYATDVIDLKSPAAEYEMKLIGHGHYSGATGELFSDVSKHTTALQIVKSVVVKVK
;
A
#
# COMPACT_ATOMS: atom_id res chain seq x y z
N PHE A 1 -0.54 18.96 4.88
CA PHE A 1 -1.31 17.72 5.07
C PHE A 1 -0.69 16.62 4.22
N HIS A 2 -0.43 15.47 4.83
CA HIS A 2 -0.06 14.25 4.12
C HIS A 2 -1.36 13.46 3.90
N TYR A 3 -1.54 12.94 2.70
CA TYR A 3 -2.68 12.08 2.40
C TYR A 3 -2.24 10.63 2.49
N PRO A 4 -3.10 9.71 2.98
CA PRO A 4 -2.80 8.29 2.94
C PRO A 4 -2.48 7.83 1.52
N VAL A 5 -1.62 6.85 1.39
CA VAL A 5 -1.39 6.14 0.13
C VAL A 5 -2.06 4.78 0.20
N ILE A 6 -2.55 4.31 -0.94
CA ILE A 6 -3.33 3.08 -1.03
C ILE A 6 -2.80 2.24 -2.19
N ALA A 7 -2.66 0.94 -1.96
CA ALA A 7 -2.51 -0.09 -2.99
C ALA A 7 -3.68 -1.08 -2.87
N ILE A 8 -4.29 -1.47 -4.00
CA ILE A 8 -5.33 -2.51 -4.08
C ILE A 8 -4.92 -3.48 -5.17
N TRP A 9 -4.92 -4.78 -4.87
CA TRP A 9 -4.48 -5.80 -5.81
C TRP A 9 -5.23 -7.12 -5.64
N LEU A 10 -5.02 -8.01 -6.58
CA LEU A 10 -5.53 -9.37 -6.59
C LEU A 10 -4.41 -10.37 -6.29
N GLU A 11 -4.75 -11.38 -5.51
CA GLU A 11 -3.92 -12.57 -5.30
C GLU A 11 -4.75 -13.84 -5.57
N THR A 12 -4.05 -14.94 -5.90
CA THR A 12 -4.65 -16.28 -5.83
C THR A 12 -4.99 -16.62 -4.38
N ALA A 13 -5.80 -17.66 -4.16
CA ALA A 13 -6.07 -18.16 -2.80
C ALA A 13 -4.79 -18.57 -2.06
N ASN A 14 -3.73 -18.93 -2.78
CA ASN A 14 -2.42 -19.31 -2.22
C ASN A 14 -1.50 -18.10 -1.96
N GLY A 15 -1.96 -16.87 -2.21
CA GLY A 15 -1.21 -15.66 -1.95
C GLY A 15 -0.23 -15.26 -3.04
N GLU A 16 -0.35 -15.79 -4.26
CA GLU A 16 0.43 -15.35 -5.42
C GLU A 16 -0.19 -14.09 -6.02
N TYR A 17 0.65 -13.08 -6.27
CA TYR A 17 0.23 -11.83 -6.89
C TYR A 17 -0.31 -12.06 -8.31
N ILE A 18 -1.45 -11.43 -8.63
CA ILE A 18 -2.05 -11.48 -9.96
C ILE A 18 -1.89 -10.12 -10.64
N GLN A 19 -2.47 -9.07 -10.06
CA GLN A 19 -2.55 -7.75 -10.70
C GLN A 19 -2.83 -6.66 -9.68
N THR A 20 -2.24 -5.48 -9.88
CA THR A 20 -2.62 -4.26 -9.16
C THR A 20 -3.85 -3.63 -9.82
N LEU A 21 -4.91 -3.42 -9.03
CA LEU A 21 -6.13 -2.74 -9.48
C LEU A 21 -6.05 -1.22 -9.30
N TYR A 22 -5.40 -0.77 -8.22
CA TYR A 22 -5.23 0.64 -7.90
C TYR A 22 -3.94 0.85 -7.13
N ILE A 23 -3.28 1.95 -7.42
CA ILE A 23 -2.13 2.45 -6.65
C ILE A 23 -2.13 3.97 -6.64
N SER A 24 -1.87 4.56 -5.48
CA SER A 24 -1.69 6.02 -5.36
C SER A 24 -0.58 6.50 -6.28
N LYS A 25 -0.84 7.52 -7.10
CA LYS A 25 0.06 8.03 -8.15
C LYS A 25 1.47 8.30 -7.65
N SER A 26 1.61 8.84 -6.44
CA SER A 26 2.93 9.12 -5.86
C SER A 26 3.79 7.85 -5.69
N VAL A 27 3.18 6.74 -5.30
CA VAL A 27 3.86 5.44 -5.18
C VAL A 27 4.13 4.85 -6.56
N ALA A 28 3.12 4.84 -7.44
CA ALA A 28 3.23 4.30 -8.80
C ALA A 28 4.36 4.92 -9.61
N THR A 29 4.69 6.19 -9.34
CA THR A 29 5.69 6.96 -10.10
C THR A 29 6.95 7.26 -9.30
N GLY A 30 7.02 6.94 -8.01
CA GLY A 30 8.12 7.37 -7.14
C GLY A 30 8.26 8.89 -7.02
N TYR A 31 7.22 9.67 -7.39
CA TYR A 31 7.22 11.14 -7.42
C TYR A 31 6.25 11.70 -6.39
N PHE A 32 6.79 12.35 -5.37
CA PHE A 32 6.04 12.81 -4.20
C PHE A 32 5.99 14.33 -4.10
N GLN A 33 4.93 14.86 -3.49
CA GLN A 33 4.76 16.31 -3.28
C GLN A 33 5.91 16.93 -2.48
N TYR A 34 6.51 16.17 -1.58
CA TYR A 34 7.64 16.58 -0.74
C TYR A 34 8.85 15.66 -0.94
N GLY A 35 9.05 15.17 -2.18
CA GLY A 35 10.12 14.24 -2.53
C GLY A 35 11.49 14.91 -2.69
N GLY A 36 11.53 16.13 -3.16
CA GLY A 36 12.74 16.93 -3.38
C GLY A 36 13.07 17.85 -2.21
N ARG A 37 14.32 18.30 -2.15
CA ARG A 37 14.79 19.33 -1.21
C ARG A 37 15.26 20.55 -1.97
N LYS A 38 14.76 21.72 -1.58
CA LYS A 38 15.32 23.02 -1.98
C LYS A 38 16.41 23.47 -1.02
N ALA A 39 17.22 24.42 -1.45
CA ALA A 39 18.09 25.18 -0.55
C ALA A 39 17.28 25.76 0.62
N ALA A 40 17.89 25.92 1.79
CA ALA A 40 17.28 26.42 3.02
C ALA A 40 16.22 25.49 3.66
N GLY A 41 16.30 24.16 3.44
CA GLY A 41 15.46 23.17 4.14
C GLY A 41 14.01 23.09 3.67
N LYS A 42 13.62 23.85 2.63
CA LYS A 42 12.29 23.77 2.04
C LYS A 42 12.14 22.52 1.18
N PHE A 43 10.97 21.91 1.24
CA PHE A 43 10.63 20.76 0.40
C PHE A 43 9.96 21.22 -0.91
N GLU A 44 10.15 20.42 -1.95
CA GLU A 44 9.48 20.57 -3.23
C GLU A 44 9.03 19.21 -3.78
N ARG A 45 8.27 19.24 -4.85
CA ARG A 45 7.92 18.03 -5.60
C ARG A 45 9.19 17.39 -6.17
N GLY A 46 9.29 16.08 -6.07
CA GLY A 46 10.45 15.36 -6.60
C GLY A 46 10.38 13.87 -6.40
N THR A 47 11.36 13.17 -6.95
CA THR A 47 11.50 11.73 -6.81
C THR A 47 12.05 11.39 -5.43
N ARG A 48 11.53 10.33 -4.82
CA ARG A 48 12.03 9.80 -3.56
C ARG A 48 11.75 8.32 -3.44
N ARG A 49 12.71 7.57 -2.90
CA ARG A 49 12.51 6.18 -2.54
C ARG A 49 11.81 6.10 -1.17
N ARG A 50 10.67 5.40 -1.13
CA ARG A 50 9.87 5.21 0.09
C ARG A 50 9.42 3.76 0.24
N PRO A 51 10.35 2.81 0.46
CA PRO A 51 10.02 1.38 0.54
C PRO A 51 9.08 1.06 1.71
N ALA A 52 9.10 1.83 2.80
CA ALA A 52 8.22 1.67 3.94
C ALA A 52 6.73 2.03 3.67
N THR A 53 6.42 2.59 2.51
CA THR A 53 5.06 3.12 2.27
C THR A 53 4.02 2.01 2.08
N VAL A 54 4.27 1.04 1.22
CA VAL A 54 3.40 -0.14 0.98
C VAL A 54 4.29 -1.37 0.71
N PRO A 55 5.02 -1.83 1.75
CA PRO A 55 6.04 -2.86 1.59
C PRO A 55 5.47 -4.23 1.24
N TYR A 56 4.32 -4.60 1.81
CA TYR A 56 3.72 -5.89 1.56
C TYR A 56 3.33 -6.03 0.09
N TRP A 57 2.58 -5.07 -0.45
CA TRP A 57 2.21 -5.02 -1.86
C TRP A 57 3.43 -5.00 -2.80
N SER A 58 4.42 -4.16 -2.50
CA SER A 58 5.57 -4.01 -3.40
C SER A 58 6.39 -5.29 -3.53
N HIS A 59 6.61 -6.01 -2.44
CA HIS A 59 7.29 -7.30 -2.45
C HIS A 59 6.42 -8.41 -3.07
N LYS A 60 5.10 -8.38 -2.86
CA LYS A 60 4.16 -9.31 -3.53
C LYS A 60 4.19 -9.15 -5.04
N ARG A 61 4.24 -7.92 -5.53
CA ARG A 61 4.43 -7.63 -6.97
C ARG A 61 5.75 -8.19 -7.50
N ASN A 62 6.76 -8.31 -6.67
CA ASN A 62 8.07 -8.93 -6.94
C ASN A 62 8.84 -8.34 -8.14
N VAL A 63 8.67 -7.05 -8.41
CA VAL A 63 9.48 -6.31 -9.38
C VAL A 63 10.53 -5.51 -8.63
N ARG A 64 11.78 -5.95 -8.72
CA ARG A 64 12.92 -5.31 -8.05
C ARG A 64 13.57 -4.31 -9.01
N GLU A 65 13.73 -3.09 -8.55
CA GLU A 65 14.40 -2.02 -9.27
C GLU A 65 15.94 -2.15 -9.15
N ASP A 66 16.70 -1.44 -9.99
CA ASP A 66 18.18 -1.50 -10.02
C ASP A 66 18.82 -1.08 -8.68
N ASP A 67 18.15 -0.23 -7.91
CA ASP A 67 18.60 0.19 -6.58
C ASP A 67 18.29 -0.82 -5.45
N GLY A 68 17.71 -1.96 -5.81
CA GLY A 68 17.41 -3.07 -4.90
C GLY A 68 16.05 -2.97 -4.18
N PHE A 69 15.28 -1.90 -4.34
CA PHE A 69 13.95 -1.77 -3.77
C PHE A 69 12.87 -2.34 -4.69
N TYR A 70 11.70 -2.67 -4.12
CA TYR A 70 10.54 -3.20 -4.84
C TYR A 70 9.49 -2.12 -5.16
N VAL A 71 9.58 -0.94 -4.58
CA VAL A 71 8.69 0.18 -4.93
C VAL A 71 9.08 0.77 -6.29
N PRO A 72 8.10 1.20 -7.11
CA PRO A 72 8.35 1.76 -8.44
C PRO A 72 9.25 3.00 -8.41
N THR A 73 9.84 3.31 -9.56
CA THR A 73 10.62 4.53 -9.79
C THR A 73 9.95 5.42 -10.83
N ALA A 74 10.43 6.65 -10.98
CA ALA A 74 9.99 7.53 -12.04
C ALA A 74 10.47 7.05 -13.45
N ALA A 75 11.56 6.27 -13.49
CA ALA A 75 12.06 5.66 -14.72
C ALA A 75 11.29 4.38 -15.09
N ASN A 76 10.75 3.70 -14.09
CA ASN A 76 9.98 2.47 -14.27
C ASN A 76 8.64 2.57 -13.50
N PRO A 77 7.71 3.42 -13.94
CA PRO A 77 6.39 3.57 -13.33
C PRO A 77 5.53 2.35 -13.62
N ILE A 78 4.48 2.15 -12.84
CA ILE A 78 3.49 1.08 -13.12
C ILE A 78 2.56 1.53 -14.25
N PRO A 79 2.56 0.84 -15.41
CA PRO A 79 1.73 1.23 -16.54
C PRO A 79 0.27 0.76 -16.40
N ASP A 80 0.03 -0.39 -15.77
CA ASP A 80 -1.21 -1.16 -15.93
C ASP A 80 -2.22 -0.99 -14.77
N ALA A 81 -1.86 -0.25 -13.73
CA ALA A 81 -2.78 0.02 -12.63
C ALA A 81 -3.49 1.36 -12.82
N TYR A 82 -4.76 1.43 -12.42
CA TYR A 82 -5.41 2.73 -12.26
C TYR A 82 -4.65 3.56 -11.24
N THR A 83 -4.07 4.66 -11.68
CA THR A 83 -3.33 5.60 -10.82
C THR A 83 -4.13 6.88 -10.65
N GLY A 84 -4.32 7.31 -9.39
CA GLY A 84 -5.07 8.51 -9.09
C GLY A 84 -4.58 9.21 -7.82
N PRO A 85 -5.07 10.44 -7.57
CA PRO A 85 -4.88 11.07 -6.27
C PRO A 85 -5.54 10.20 -5.21
N THR A 86 -4.95 10.16 -4.02
CA THR A 86 -5.59 9.47 -2.89
C THR A 86 -6.97 10.07 -2.63
N PRO A 87 -8.02 9.26 -2.52
CA PRO A 87 -9.34 9.74 -2.15
C PRO A 87 -9.31 10.38 -0.76
N LEU A 88 -9.96 11.54 -0.61
CA LEU A 88 -10.04 12.27 0.66
C LEU A 88 -11.25 11.91 1.50
N THR A 89 -12.19 11.18 0.91
CA THR A 89 -13.45 10.75 1.51
C THR A 89 -13.77 9.35 1.05
N ASN A 90 -14.94 8.83 1.40
CA ASN A 90 -15.45 7.58 0.86
C ASN A 90 -15.43 7.59 -0.67
N PHE A 91 -14.99 6.50 -1.27
CA PHE A 91 -14.95 6.38 -2.72
C PHE A 91 -15.37 4.97 -3.17
N THR A 92 -15.73 4.87 -4.44
CA THR A 92 -15.97 3.60 -5.12
C THR A 92 -15.00 3.45 -6.26
N LEU A 93 -14.20 2.40 -6.24
CA LEU A 93 -13.37 1.98 -7.36
C LEU A 93 -14.14 0.95 -8.19
N LYS A 94 -14.24 1.20 -9.50
CA LYS A 94 -14.68 0.19 -10.47
C LYS A 94 -13.48 -0.19 -11.31
N SER A 95 -13.08 -1.44 -11.26
CA SER A 95 -11.94 -1.96 -12.00
C SER A 95 -12.29 -3.33 -12.58
N LYS A 96 -11.50 -3.77 -13.54
CA LYS A 96 -11.58 -5.12 -14.10
C LYS A 96 -10.16 -5.70 -14.19
N SER A 97 -10.07 -7.01 -14.17
CA SER A 97 -8.82 -7.71 -14.48
C SER A 97 -8.47 -7.57 -15.96
N ASP A 98 -7.19 -7.55 -16.30
CA ASP A 98 -6.69 -7.45 -17.67
C ASP A 98 -6.98 -8.72 -18.46
N SER A 99 -7.13 -9.84 -17.76
CA SER A 99 -7.51 -11.14 -18.31
C SER A 99 -8.68 -11.75 -17.57
N LEU A 100 -9.37 -12.69 -18.21
CA LEU A 100 -10.42 -13.46 -17.56
C LEU A 100 -9.80 -14.30 -16.44
N LEU A 101 -10.24 -14.06 -15.21
CA LEU A 101 -9.83 -14.83 -14.06
C LEU A 101 -10.76 -16.03 -13.82
N SER A 102 -10.22 -17.08 -13.26
CA SER A 102 -10.97 -18.28 -12.86
C SER A 102 -10.45 -18.82 -11.53
N GLY A 103 -11.27 -19.66 -10.88
CA GLY A 103 -10.90 -20.30 -9.62
C GLY A 103 -11.11 -19.39 -8.42
N HIS A 104 -10.13 -19.36 -7.52
CA HIS A 104 -10.24 -18.73 -6.20
C HIS A 104 -9.24 -17.59 -6.09
N ILE A 105 -9.72 -16.40 -5.73
CA ILE A 105 -8.89 -15.20 -5.56
C ILE A 105 -9.14 -14.53 -4.21
N ARG A 106 -8.30 -13.56 -3.88
CA ARG A 106 -8.50 -12.59 -2.80
C ARG A 106 -8.25 -11.20 -3.34
N VAL A 107 -8.97 -10.24 -2.78
CA VAL A 107 -8.69 -8.81 -2.99
C VAL A 107 -8.02 -8.28 -1.72
N LEU A 108 -6.90 -7.59 -1.90
CA LEU A 108 -6.15 -7.01 -0.80
C LEU A 108 -6.06 -5.51 -0.95
N LEU A 109 -5.89 -4.84 0.19
CA LEU A 109 -5.66 -3.42 0.29
C LEU A 109 -4.55 -3.17 1.30
N GLU A 110 -3.56 -2.36 0.93
CA GLU A 110 -2.56 -1.85 1.86
C GLU A 110 -2.66 -0.33 1.91
N VAL A 111 -2.65 0.24 3.12
CA VAL A 111 -2.75 1.67 3.35
C VAL A 111 -1.68 2.15 4.32
N ASN A 112 -1.10 3.31 4.03
CA ASN A 112 -0.12 3.97 4.89
C ASN A 112 -0.35 5.48 4.91
N HIS A 113 -0.06 6.10 6.06
CA HIS A 113 0.00 7.55 6.21
C HIS A 113 1.42 7.97 6.60
N ALA A 114 2.02 8.87 5.82
CA ALA A 114 3.39 9.32 6.06
C ALA A 114 3.49 10.15 7.34
N ILE A 115 4.59 9.92 8.11
CA ILE A 115 4.91 10.67 9.34
C ILE A 115 3.79 10.52 10.40
N ASP A 116 3.20 9.33 10.46
CA ASP A 116 2.16 8.99 11.43
C ASP A 116 2.80 8.32 12.66
N PHE A 117 3.33 9.12 13.56
CA PHE A 117 3.97 8.65 14.79
C PHE A 117 2.98 8.57 15.96
N ASN A 118 3.26 7.68 16.90
CA ASN A 118 2.56 7.56 18.18
C ASN A 118 3.55 7.24 19.31
N ASP A 119 3.06 6.94 20.52
CA ASP A 119 3.91 6.68 21.69
C ASP A 119 4.84 5.48 21.51
N TYR A 120 4.40 4.43 20.79
CA TYR A 120 5.23 3.26 20.49
C TYR A 120 6.06 3.46 19.23
N TRP A 121 5.41 3.76 18.10
CA TRP A 121 6.05 4.03 16.82
C TRP A 121 6.54 5.48 16.77
N ASN A 122 7.55 5.81 17.58
CA ASN A 122 8.09 7.17 17.66
C ASN A 122 9.44 7.28 16.92
N GLU A 123 9.89 8.51 16.70
CA GLU A 123 11.11 8.79 15.91
C GLU A 123 12.39 8.16 16.47
N ASN A 124 12.40 7.81 17.76
CA ASN A 124 13.56 7.26 18.45
C ASN A 124 13.60 5.72 18.40
N LEU A 125 12.52 5.04 18.00
CA LEU A 125 12.45 3.58 17.95
C LEU A 125 13.49 3.01 16.96
N TYR A 126 13.62 3.67 15.79
CA TYR A 126 14.63 3.33 14.76
C TYR A 126 15.33 4.61 14.27
N PRO A 127 16.23 5.20 15.11
CA PRO A 127 16.75 6.55 14.90
C PRO A 127 17.61 6.71 13.64
N ASN A 128 18.18 5.62 13.12
CA ASN A 128 19.03 5.61 11.94
C ASN A 128 18.32 5.13 10.67
N ASP A 129 17.05 4.75 10.77
CA ASP A 129 16.27 4.29 9.60
C ASP A 129 15.48 5.44 8.98
N MET A 130 15.98 5.96 7.86
CA MET A 130 15.35 7.08 7.15
C MET A 130 14.03 6.70 6.48
N PHE A 131 13.82 5.42 6.17
CA PHE A 131 12.56 4.95 5.59
C PHE A 131 11.48 4.87 6.66
N TYR A 132 11.80 4.31 7.81
CA TYR A 132 10.95 4.36 9.00
C TYR A 132 10.54 5.80 9.36
N LYS A 133 11.51 6.72 9.44
CA LYS A 133 11.25 8.13 9.74
C LYS A 133 10.36 8.83 8.73
N SER A 134 10.22 8.31 7.54
CA SER A 134 9.30 8.86 6.54
C SER A 134 7.88 8.29 6.64
N SER A 135 7.68 7.25 7.43
CA SER A 135 6.41 6.53 7.59
C SER A 135 5.84 6.67 9.01
N GLY A 136 6.58 6.27 10.05
CA GLY A 136 6.08 6.14 11.41
C GLY A 136 5.39 4.80 11.60
N GLN A 137 4.11 4.78 11.95
CA GLN A 137 3.33 3.54 12.03
C GLN A 137 3.40 2.78 10.70
N PRO A 138 3.69 1.45 10.72
CA PRO A 138 3.70 0.64 9.50
C PRO A 138 2.34 0.65 8.77
N SER A 139 2.39 0.34 7.48
CA SER A 139 1.19 0.19 6.66
C SER A 139 0.29 -0.92 7.15
N LEU A 140 -1.03 -0.72 7.10
CA LEU A 140 -2.02 -1.74 7.44
C LEU A 140 -2.49 -2.48 6.20
N VAL A 141 -2.65 -3.80 6.33
CA VAL A 141 -3.06 -4.69 5.25
C VAL A 141 -4.42 -5.31 5.56
N TYR A 142 -5.35 -5.17 4.62
CA TYR A 142 -6.69 -5.73 4.67
C TYR A 142 -6.87 -6.72 3.53
N ALA A 143 -7.70 -7.74 3.75
CA ALA A 143 -8.01 -8.74 2.73
C ALA A 143 -9.46 -9.23 2.83
N THR A 144 -10.03 -9.63 1.69
CA THR A 144 -11.27 -10.41 1.67
C THR A 144 -11.00 -11.85 2.14
N ASP A 145 -12.04 -12.54 2.55
CA ASP A 145 -12.05 -14.00 2.51
C ASP A 145 -11.83 -14.47 1.04
N VAL A 146 -11.57 -15.76 0.86
CA VAL A 146 -11.40 -16.33 -0.48
C VAL A 146 -12.71 -16.21 -1.28
N ILE A 147 -12.60 -15.69 -2.48
CA ILE A 147 -13.69 -15.49 -3.45
C ILE A 147 -13.66 -16.62 -4.46
N ASP A 148 -14.71 -17.44 -4.51
CA ASP A 148 -14.91 -18.38 -5.62
C ASP A 148 -15.55 -17.65 -6.81
N LEU A 149 -14.80 -17.49 -7.89
CA LEU A 149 -15.27 -16.78 -9.08
C LEU A 149 -16.35 -17.53 -9.88
N LYS A 150 -16.58 -18.82 -9.59
CA LYS A 150 -17.70 -19.57 -10.20
C LYS A 150 -19.03 -19.27 -9.53
N SER A 151 -19.01 -18.94 -8.24
CA SER A 151 -20.21 -18.65 -7.46
C SER A 151 -19.91 -17.56 -6.41
N PRO A 152 -19.63 -16.31 -6.83
CA PRO A 152 -19.28 -15.25 -5.91
C PRO A 152 -20.48 -14.84 -5.06
N ALA A 153 -20.23 -14.54 -3.77
CA ALA A 153 -21.21 -13.85 -2.94
C ALA A 153 -21.45 -12.42 -3.44
N ALA A 154 -22.58 -11.83 -3.04
CA ALA A 154 -22.92 -10.47 -3.48
C ALA A 154 -21.89 -9.42 -3.00
N GLU A 155 -21.33 -9.63 -1.82
CA GLU A 155 -20.40 -8.71 -1.18
C GLU A 155 -19.39 -9.47 -0.31
N TYR A 156 -18.18 -8.91 -0.19
CA TYR A 156 -17.11 -9.38 0.68
C TYR A 156 -16.57 -8.20 1.47
N GLU A 157 -16.67 -8.25 2.78
CA GLU A 157 -16.02 -7.27 3.66
C GLU A 157 -14.55 -7.64 3.83
N MET A 158 -13.66 -6.64 3.71
CA MET A 158 -12.24 -6.84 4.01
C MET A 158 -12.00 -6.80 5.51
N LYS A 159 -11.15 -7.70 5.98
CA LYS A 159 -10.69 -7.78 7.38
C LYS A 159 -9.24 -7.30 7.45
N LEU A 160 -8.89 -6.60 8.52
CA LEU A 160 -7.50 -6.29 8.83
C LEU A 160 -6.77 -7.59 9.13
N ILE A 161 -5.70 -7.87 8.39
CA ILE A 161 -4.91 -9.11 8.51
C ILE A 161 -3.51 -8.88 9.09
N GLY A 162 -3.08 -7.63 9.23
CA GLY A 162 -1.78 -7.29 9.79
C GLY A 162 -1.21 -5.99 9.25
N HIS A 163 0.10 -5.84 9.39
CA HIS A 163 0.86 -4.68 8.93
C HIS A 163 2.12 -5.10 8.17
N GLY A 164 2.61 -4.22 7.29
CA GLY A 164 3.87 -4.42 6.57
C GLY A 164 5.09 -4.14 7.44
N HIS A 165 6.29 -4.37 6.89
CA HIS A 165 7.54 -4.08 7.57
C HIS A 165 7.74 -2.57 7.75
N TYR A 166 8.15 -2.13 8.93
CA TYR A 166 8.27 -0.70 9.31
C TYR A 166 9.19 0.13 8.39
N SER A 167 10.21 -0.45 7.82
CA SER A 167 11.14 0.22 6.89
C SER A 167 10.99 -0.22 5.43
N GLY A 168 10.19 -1.25 5.18
CA GLY A 168 10.05 -1.84 3.85
C GLY A 168 11.21 -2.74 3.43
N ALA A 169 12.02 -3.21 4.37
CA ALA A 169 13.14 -4.10 4.09
C ALA A 169 12.69 -5.50 3.64
N THR A 170 11.54 -5.95 4.13
CA THR A 170 10.94 -7.24 3.76
C THR A 170 9.47 -7.08 3.37
N GLY A 171 8.94 -8.09 2.69
CA GLY A 171 7.52 -8.23 2.37
C GLY A 171 6.77 -9.11 3.37
N GLU A 172 7.26 -9.23 4.60
CA GLU A 172 6.57 -9.97 5.65
C GLU A 172 5.30 -9.25 6.11
N LEU A 173 4.30 -10.04 6.47
CA LEU A 173 3.09 -9.59 7.12
C LEU A 173 3.17 -9.91 8.61
N PHE A 174 3.05 -8.88 9.44
CA PHE A 174 3.06 -9.00 10.89
C PHE A 174 1.63 -8.89 11.41
N SER A 175 1.18 -9.86 12.19
CA SER A 175 -0.22 -9.93 12.66
C SER A 175 -0.53 -9.04 13.86
N ASP A 176 0.47 -8.65 14.64
CA ASP A 176 0.25 -7.83 15.85
C ASP A 176 0.12 -6.35 15.53
N VAL A 177 -1.10 -5.86 15.49
CA VAL A 177 -1.45 -4.44 15.28
C VAL A 177 -1.75 -3.69 16.58
N SER A 178 -1.50 -4.27 17.74
CA SER A 178 -1.85 -3.70 19.06
C SER A 178 -1.16 -2.36 19.36
N LYS A 179 -0.08 -2.04 18.66
CA LYS A 179 0.68 -0.80 18.80
C LYS A 179 0.28 0.29 17.78
N HIS A 180 -0.65 0.00 16.89
CA HIS A 180 -1.19 0.98 15.97
C HIS A 180 -2.31 1.79 16.63
N THR A 181 -2.45 3.06 16.25
CA THR A 181 -3.45 4.00 16.80
C THR A 181 -4.15 4.75 15.67
N THR A 182 -3.63 5.89 15.24
CA THR A 182 -4.18 6.72 14.15
C THR A 182 -4.25 5.98 12.82
N ALA A 183 -3.29 5.10 12.54
CA ALA A 183 -3.33 4.26 11.33
C ALA A 183 -4.60 3.40 11.25
N LEU A 184 -5.10 2.87 12.37
CA LEU A 184 -6.35 2.10 12.44
C LEU A 184 -7.61 2.93 12.12
N GLN A 185 -7.52 4.25 12.14
CA GLN A 185 -8.64 5.17 11.88
C GLN A 185 -8.75 5.57 10.41
N ILE A 186 -7.77 5.21 9.57
CA ILE A 186 -7.73 5.60 8.14
C ILE A 186 -8.84 4.89 7.36
N VAL A 187 -9.03 3.60 7.63
CA VAL A 187 -10.01 2.76 6.95
C VAL A 187 -11.11 2.35 7.92
N LYS A 188 -12.34 2.78 7.65
CA LYS A 188 -13.49 2.40 8.46
C LYS A 188 -14.07 1.05 8.03
N SER A 189 -14.24 0.86 6.74
CA SER A 189 -14.71 -0.39 6.13
C SER A 189 -14.39 -0.41 4.64
N VAL A 190 -14.18 -1.60 4.10
CA VAL A 190 -14.01 -1.83 2.65
C VAL A 190 -14.89 -3.00 2.26
N VAL A 191 -15.71 -2.80 1.23
CA VAL A 191 -16.57 -3.83 0.67
C VAL A 191 -16.22 -4.06 -0.80
N VAL A 192 -16.03 -5.31 -1.17
CA VAL A 192 -15.75 -5.75 -2.53
C VAL A 192 -16.99 -6.41 -3.12
N LYS A 193 -17.36 -6.01 -4.34
CA LYS A 193 -18.43 -6.63 -5.15
C LYS A 193 -17.82 -7.17 -6.41
N VAL A 194 -18.07 -8.44 -6.69
CA VAL A 194 -17.65 -9.10 -7.93
C VAL A 194 -18.85 -9.19 -8.87
N LYS A 195 -18.61 -8.90 -10.15
CA LYS A 195 -19.64 -8.92 -11.18
C LYS A 195 -19.15 -9.72 -12.38
#